data_a38aea3ea1d59ea659271b11d5fe0dcc
#
_entry.id   a38aea3ea1d59ea659271b11d5fe0dcc
#
_cell.length_a   1.000
_cell.length_b   1.000
_cell.length_c   1.000
_cell.angle_alpha   90.00
_cell.angle_beta   90.00
_cell.angle_gamma   90.00
#
_symmetry.space_group_name_H-M   'P 1'
#
loop_
_entity.id
_entity.type
_entity.pdbx_description
1 polymer ?
#
loop_
_entity_poly.entity_id
_entity_poly.type
_entity_poly.pdbx_seq_one_letter_code
_entity_poly.pdbx_strand_id
1 'polypeptide(L)'
;VEHAVKTLGFRGIGVAGSVAGADLAHPQFHPFWAKCEALGVLVFLHPLGTRELEPSGRLAGNGLLTNTIGNPLETTIALSHLIFEGTLDRFPGLKICAAHGGGFLPSYANRSDAVITTFPNRVGPLPKKKPTEYIRGGQLYFDSIMFTGEGMRHLIAEAGIDHVVLGTDYPFPWNTAPVDHVMSIPGLSDEDRIKILGG
;
A
#
# COMPACT_ATOMS: atom_id res chain seq x y z
N VAL A 1 -14.04 1.43 -14.42
CA VAL A 1 -14.42 1.67 -13.01
C VAL A 1 -15.94 1.75 -12.88
N GLU A 2 -16.59 2.75 -13.50
CA GLU A 2 -18.02 3.04 -13.30
C GLU A 2 -18.95 1.84 -13.57
N HIS A 3 -18.76 1.14 -14.69
CA HIS A 3 -19.52 -0.06 -15.01
C HIS A 3 -19.34 -1.17 -13.96
N ALA A 4 -18.08 -1.43 -13.54
CA ALA A 4 -17.80 -2.44 -12.52
C ALA A 4 -18.52 -2.14 -11.19
N VAL A 5 -18.53 -0.87 -10.78
CA VAL A 5 -19.14 -0.45 -9.51
C VAL A 5 -20.65 -0.37 -9.61
N LYS A 6 -21.19 0.39 -10.58
CA LYS A 6 -22.63 0.68 -10.65
C LYS A 6 -23.45 -0.46 -11.22
N THR A 7 -22.90 -1.23 -12.17
CA THR A 7 -23.64 -2.29 -12.87
C THR A 7 -23.35 -3.66 -12.27
N LEU A 8 -22.07 -3.95 -11.97
CA LEU A 8 -21.65 -5.26 -11.47
C LEU A 8 -21.56 -5.33 -9.93
N GLY A 9 -21.73 -4.20 -9.24
CA GLY A 9 -21.73 -4.14 -7.77
C GLY A 9 -20.36 -4.32 -7.12
N PHE A 10 -19.25 -4.08 -7.84
CA PHE A 10 -17.91 -4.19 -7.30
C PHE A 10 -17.66 -3.15 -6.20
N ARG A 11 -17.00 -3.55 -5.14
CA ARG A 11 -16.66 -2.71 -3.98
C ARG A 11 -15.29 -2.05 -4.10
N GLY A 12 -14.44 -2.55 -5.01
CA GLY A 12 -13.09 -2.05 -5.21
C GLY A 12 -12.56 -2.39 -6.60
N ILE A 13 -11.37 -1.85 -6.88
CA ILE A 13 -10.65 -2.01 -8.15
C ILE A 13 -9.22 -2.41 -7.84
N GLY A 14 -8.69 -3.45 -8.51
CA GLY A 14 -7.28 -3.82 -8.43
C GLY A 14 -6.43 -3.04 -9.42
N VAL A 15 -5.24 -2.60 -9.00
CA VAL A 15 -4.23 -1.95 -9.85
C VAL A 15 -2.85 -2.51 -9.54
N ALA A 16 -1.96 -2.49 -10.55
CA ALA A 16 -0.53 -2.77 -10.36
C ALA A 16 0.21 -1.55 -9.78
N GLY A 17 1.49 -1.69 -9.46
CA GLY A 17 2.33 -0.59 -9.00
C GLY A 17 2.66 0.43 -10.09
N SER A 18 2.65 -0.02 -11.37
CA SER A 18 2.84 0.84 -12.54
C SER A 18 1.98 0.35 -13.71
N VAL A 19 1.78 1.18 -14.73
CA VAL A 19 1.04 0.83 -15.94
C VAL A 19 1.88 1.18 -17.16
N ALA A 20 2.30 0.17 -17.91
CA ALA A 20 3.14 0.33 -19.12
C ALA A 20 4.40 1.19 -18.86
N GLY A 21 5.02 1.02 -17.70
CA GLY A 21 6.22 1.76 -17.27
C GLY A 21 5.95 3.17 -16.75
N ALA A 22 4.70 3.59 -16.66
CA ALA A 22 4.34 4.88 -16.05
C ALA A 22 3.91 4.69 -14.59
N ASP A 23 4.44 5.53 -13.70
CA ASP A 23 4.04 5.56 -12.30
C ASP A 23 2.60 6.02 -12.12
N LEU A 24 1.92 5.48 -11.13
CA LEU A 24 0.50 5.75 -10.87
C LEU A 24 0.19 7.22 -10.55
N ALA A 25 1.19 8.01 -10.14
CA ALA A 25 1.05 9.43 -9.91
C ALA A 25 1.06 10.27 -11.21
N HIS A 26 1.46 9.69 -12.35
CA HIS A 26 1.52 10.42 -13.60
C HIS A 26 0.17 11.05 -13.96
N PRO A 27 0.12 12.31 -14.43
CA PRO A 27 -1.13 13.04 -14.70
C PRO A 27 -2.13 12.34 -15.63
N GLN A 28 -1.67 11.43 -16.51
CA GLN A 28 -2.55 10.65 -17.37
C GLN A 28 -3.56 9.79 -16.56
N PHE A 29 -3.25 9.45 -15.31
CA PHE A 29 -4.12 8.65 -14.43
C PHE A 29 -5.02 9.51 -13.54
N HIS A 30 -4.91 10.84 -13.56
CA HIS A 30 -5.81 11.70 -12.78
C HIS A 30 -7.32 11.46 -13.05
N PRO A 31 -7.77 11.23 -14.30
CA PRO A 31 -9.19 10.89 -14.55
C PRO A 31 -9.62 9.58 -13.88
N PHE A 32 -8.72 8.59 -13.78
CA PHE A 32 -8.97 7.33 -13.06
C PHE A 32 -9.10 7.59 -11.56
N TRP A 33 -8.17 8.32 -10.96
CA TRP A 33 -8.22 8.67 -9.53
C TRP A 33 -9.45 9.49 -9.17
N ALA A 34 -9.79 10.50 -9.96
CA ALA A 34 -11.00 11.30 -9.79
C ALA A 34 -12.26 10.42 -9.83
N LYS A 35 -12.31 9.42 -10.72
CA LYS A 35 -13.44 8.50 -10.81
C LYS A 35 -13.53 7.58 -9.61
N CYS A 36 -12.40 7.04 -9.12
CA CYS A 36 -12.36 6.21 -7.92
C CYS A 36 -12.82 6.99 -6.68
N GLU A 37 -12.33 8.21 -6.51
CA GLU A 37 -12.74 9.12 -5.42
C GLU A 37 -14.24 9.42 -5.48
N ALA A 38 -14.75 9.84 -6.64
CA ALA A 38 -16.16 10.18 -6.81
C ALA A 38 -17.12 9.02 -6.56
N LEU A 39 -16.66 7.78 -6.77
CA LEU A 39 -17.43 6.57 -6.50
C LEU A 39 -17.21 6.04 -5.08
N GLY A 40 -16.26 6.58 -4.34
CA GLY A 40 -15.90 6.14 -2.99
C GLY A 40 -15.40 4.69 -2.92
N VAL A 41 -14.80 4.17 -4.00
CA VAL A 41 -14.37 2.78 -4.08
C VAL A 41 -12.95 2.61 -3.55
N LEU A 42 -12.70 1.44 -2.95
CA LEU A 42 -11.36 1.03 -2.54
C LEU A 42 -10.53 0.68 -3.78
N VAL A 43 -9.31 1.20 -3.85
CA VAL A 43 -8.31 0.77 -4.84
C VAL A 43 -7.33 -0.16 -4.16
N PHE A 44 -7.29 -1.42 -4.58
CA PHE A 44 -6.33 -2.40 -4.08
C PHE A 44 -5.09 -2.38 -4.96
N LEU A 45 -3.96 -1.97 -4.39
CA LEU A 45 -2.68 -1.91 -5.05
C LEU A 45 -1.90 -3.21 -4.77
N HIS A 46 -1.74 -4.02 -5.82
CA HIS A 46 -0.99 -5.27 -5.75
C HIS A 46 0.16 -5.26 -6.75
N PRO A 47 1.40 -5.54 -6.33
CA PRO A 47 2.57 -5.48 -7.20
C PRO A 47 2.55 -6.58 -8.27
N LEU A 48 3.19 -6.29 -9.40
CA LEU A 48 3.52 -7.26 -10.46
C LEU A 48 5.04 -7.47 -10.62
N GLY A 49 5.84 -6.86 -9.74
CA GLY A 49 7.30 -6.88 -9.72
C GLY A 49 7.92 -5.62 -10.34
N THR A 50 9.15 -5.35 -9.93
CA THR A 50 9.95 -4.23 -10.44
C THR A 50 10.65 -4.65 -11.74
N ARG A 51 9.91 -4.66 -12.84
CA ARG A 51 10.36 -5.15 -14.15
C ARG A 51 11.61 -4.44 -14.66
N GLU A 52 11.82 -3.18 -14.28
CA GLU A 52 12.99 -2.39 -14.64
C GLU A 52 14.30 -2.98 -14.08
N LEU A 53 14.23 -3.70 -12.97
CA LEU A 53 15.39 -4.33 -12.34
C LEU A 53 15.62 -5.78 -12.82
N GLU A 54 14.67 -6.40 -13.49
CA GLU A 54 14.78 -7.78 -13.98
C GLU A 54 15.92 -7.93 -15.02
N PRO A 55 16.04 -7.05 -16.04
CA PRO A 55 17.09 -7.19 -17.05
C PRO A 55 18.52 -7.08 -16.51
N SER A 56 18.69 -6.39 -15.37
CA SER A 56 20.00 -6.25 -14.71
C SER A 56 20.46 -7.51 -13.96
N GLY A 57 19.56 -8.50 -13.77
CA GLY A 57 19.80 -9.69 -12.97
C GLY A 57 19.87 -9.43 -11.45
N ARG A 58 19.70 -8.19 -11.00
CA ARG A 58 19.80 -7.84 -9.56
C ARG A 58 18.71 -8.46 -8.70
N LEU A 59 17.58 -8.82 -9.29
CA LEU A 59 16.49 -9.52 -8.61
C LEU A 59 16.50 -11.03 -8.88
N ALA A 60 17.55 -11.59 -9.46
CA ALA A 60 17.61 -13.03 -9.73
C ALA A 60 17.62 -13.86 -8.41
N GLY A 61 18.68 -13.74 -7.60
CA GLY A 61 18.76 -14.39 -6.29
C GLY A 61 18.27 -15.84 -6.28
N ASN A 62 18.69 -16.64 -7.26
CA ASN A 62 18.19 -18.01 -7.50
C ASN A 62 16.67 -18.09 -7.75
N GLY A 63 16.08 -17.01 -8.32
CA GLY A 63 14.65 -16.91 -8.60
C GLY A 63 13.79 -16.39 -7.43
N LEU A 64 14.37 -16.02 -6.30
CA LEU A 64 13.62 -15.64 -5.11
C LEU A 64 13.46 -14.13 -4.90
N LEU A 65 14.41 -13.31 -5.39
CA LEU A 65 14.43 -11.88 -5.07
C LEU A 65 13.32 -11.09 -5.77
N THR A 66 12.80 -11.55 -6.89
CA THR A 66 11.63 -10.91 -7.52
C THR A 66 10.44 -10.87 -6.56
N ASN A 67 10.16 -11.98 -5.89
CA ASN A 67 9.08 -12.04 -4.91
C ASN A 67 9.46 -11.33 -3.60
N THR A 68 10.60 -11.69 -3.00
CA THR A 68 10.93 -11.27 -1.63
C THR A 68 11.35 -9.81 -1.52
N ILE A 69 11.88 -9.23 -2.60
CA ILE A 69 12.34 -7.83 -2.66
C ILE A 69 11.55 -7.04 -3.71
N GLY A 70 11.40 -7.59 -4.91
CA GLY A 70 10.80 -6.89 -6.05
C GLY A 70 9.37 -6.47 -5.79
N ASN A 71 8.51 -7.36 -5.33
CA ASN A 71 7.11 -7.05 -5.06
C ASN A 71 6.93 -5.99 -3.94
N PRO A 72 7.54 -6.12 -2.74
CA PRO A 72 7.47 -5.07 -1.74
C PRO A 72 8.09 -3.75 -2.20
N LEU A 73 9.14 -3.80 -3.02
CA LEU A 73 9.79 -2.61 -3.57
C LEU A 73 8.86 -1.86 -4.54
N GLU A 74 8.19 -2.56 -5.46
CA GLU A 74 7.22 -1.94 -6.38
C GLU A 74 6.09 -1.25 -5.62
N THR A 75 5.51 -1.92 -4.63
CA THR A 75 4.48 -1.33 -3.76
C THR A 75 5.00 -0.06 -3.08
N THR A 76 6.22 -0.09 -2.55
CA THR A 76 6.85 1.06 -1.91
C THR A 76 7.05 2.22 -2.87
N ILE A 77 7.55 1.95 -4.08
CA ILE A 77 7.75 2.96 -5.14
C ILE A 77 6.41 3.59 -5.51
N ALA A 78 5.39 2.79 -5.81
CA ALA A 78 4.08 3.27 -6.22
C ALA A 78 3.43 4.19 -5.16
N LEU A 79 3.41 3.76 -3.90
CA LEU A 79 2.87 4.57 -2.81
C LEU A 79 3.68 5.85 -2.58
N SER A 80 5.01 5.77 -2.72
CA SER A 80 5.88 6.94 -2.59
C SER A 80 5.59 7.98 -3.66
N HIS A 81 5.44 7.58 -4.93
CA HIS A 81 5.03 8.49 -6.01
C HIS A 81 3.68 9.14 -5.73
N LEU A 82 2.68 8.37 -5.28
CA LEU A 82 1.35 8.92 -4.94
C LEU A 82 1.41 9.98 -3.84
N ILE A 83 2.31 9.81 -2.86
CA ILE A 83 2.54 10.78 -1.78
C ILE A 83 3.33 11.98 -2.31
N PHE A 84 4.54 11.75 -2.84
CA PHE A 84 5.49 12.82 -3.14
C PHE A 84 5.09 13.68 -4.33
N GLU A 85 4.37 13.12 -5.31
CA GLU A 85 3.88 13.85 -6.48
C GLU A 85 2.47 14.43 -6.28
N GLY A 86 1.93 14.34 -5.05
CA GLY A 86 0.72 15.02 -4.62
C GLY A 86 -0.59 14.43 -5.13
N THR A 87 -0.61 13.16 -5.56
CA THR A 87 -1.86 12.50 -5.95
C THR A 87 -2.82 12.42 -4.79
N LEU A 88 -2.34 12.03 -3.59
CA LEU A 88 -3.18 11.97 -2.38
C LEU A 88 -3.65 13.35 -1.91
N ASP A 89 -2.91 14.41 -2.20
CA ASP A 89 -3.32 15.79 -1.94
C ASP A 89 -4.39 16.29 -2.92
N ARG A 90 -4.31 15.83 -4.15
CA ARG A 90 -5.26 16.18 -5.23
C ARG A 90 -6.58 15.48 -5.06
N PHE A 91 -6.57 14.26 -4.57
CA PHE A 91 -7.74 13.40 -4.40
C PHE A 91 -7.85 12.95 -2.92
N PRO A 92 -8.27 13.85 -2.01
CA PRO A 92 -8.24 13.59 -0.57
C PRO A 92 -9.25 12.52 -0.11
N GLY A 93 -10.23 12.20 -0.92
CA GLY A 93 -11.22 11.15 -0.65
C GLY A 93 -10.82 9.75 -1.13
N LEU A 94 -9.64 9.59 -1.77
CA LEU A 94 -9.16 8.27 -2.19
C LEU A 94 -8.92 7.35 -0.99
N LYS A 95 -9.24 6.07 -1.22
CA LYS A 95 -8.93 4.95 -0.31
C LYS A 95 -8.12 3.91 -1.08
N ILE A 96 -6.89 3.68 -0.66
CA ILE A 96 -5.96 2.73 -1.29
C ILE A 96 -5.55 1.70 -0.26
N CYS A 97 -5.80 0.43 -0.53
CA CYS A 97 -5.27 -0.68 0.25
C CYS A 97 -4.06 -1.27 -0.46
N ALA A 98 -2.93 -1.27 0.21
CA ALA A 98 -1.68 -1.78 -0.34
C ALA A 98 -1.42 -3.21 0.15
N ALA A 99 -1.07 -4.09 -0.78
CA ALA A 99 -0.72 -5.48 -0.48
C ALA A 99 0.60 -5.58 0.32
N HIS A 100 0.75 -6.71 1.01
CA HIS A 100 1.96 -7.11 1.74
C HIS A 100 2.41 -6.06 2.78
N GLY A 101 1.45 -5.58 3.59
CA GLY A 101 1.70 -4.57 4.60
C GLY A 101 2.20 -3.23 4.04
N GLY A 102 1.99 -2.96 2.75
CA GLY A 102 2.47 -1.73 2.09
C GLY A 102 3.96 -1.76 1.72
N GLY A 103 4.54 -2.96 1.63
CA GLY A 103 5.96 -3.13 1.29
C GLY A 103 6.88 -2.58 2.37
N PHE A 104 7.83 -1.75 1.98
CA PHE A 104 8.76 -1.10 2.92
C PHE A 104 8.29 0.27 3.41
N LEU A 105 7.19 0.81 2.86
CA LEU A 105 6.78 2.18 3.12
C LEU A 105 6.53 2.47 4.61
N PRO A 106 5.72 1.69 5.36
CA PRO A 106 5.47 1.99 6.77
C PRO A 106 6.74 2.02 7.60
N SER A 107 7.67 1.09 7.37
CA SER A 107 8.93 0.99 8.11
C SER A 107 9.92 2.13 7.82
N TYR A 108 9.80 2.79 6.66
CA TYR A 108 10.73 3.83 6.21
C TYR A 108 10.10 5.24 6.11
N ALA A 109 8.86 5.41 6.48
CA ALA A 109 8.16 6.69 6.39
C ALA A 109 8.86 7.81 7.17
N ASN A 110 9.37 7.51 8.36
CA ASN A 110 10.14 8.46 9.18
C ASN A 110 11.43 8.92 8.48
N ARG A 111 12.07 8.05 7.66
CA ARG A 111 13.21 8.46 6.84
C ARG A 111 12.78 9.46 5.78
N SER A 112 11.61 9.28 5.18
CA SER A 112 11.04 10.21 4.18
C SER A 112 10.74 11.57 4.80
N ASP A 113 10.16 11.60 6.00
CA ASP A 113 9.96 12.83 6.78
C ASP A 113 11.29 13.56 7.04
N ALA A 114 12.31 12.82 7.45
CA ALA A 114 13.63 13.37 7.73
C ALA A 114 14.28 13.97 6.47
N VAL A 115 14.17 13.31 5.31
CA VAL A 115 14.69 13.81 4.02
C VAL A 115 14.03 15.12 3.63
N ILE A 116 12.71 15.20 3.69
CA ILE A 116 11.96 16.44 3.37
C ILE A 116 12.39 17.59 4.30
N THR A 117 12.52 17.31 5.59
CA THR A 117 12.89 18.31 6.59
C THR A 117 14.33 18.78 6.42
N THR A 118 15.25 17.86 6.12
CA THR A 118 16.68 18.16 6.04
C THR A 118 17.07 18.83 4.73
N PHE A 119 16.40 18.47 3.63
CA PHE A 119 16.76 18.91 2.28
C PHE A 119 15.61 19.57 1.52
N PRO A 120 14.90 20.56 2.09
CA PRO A 120 13.69 21.11 1.49
C PRO A 120 13.94 21.75 0.11
N ASN A 121 15.16 22.23 -0.15
CA ASN A 121 15.55 22.89 -1.42
C ASN A 121 16.07 21.91 -2.49
N ARG A 122 16.15 20.60 -2.19
CA ARG A 122 16.62 19.57 -3.14
C ARG A 122 15.50 18.77 -3.79
N VAL A 123 14.30 19.01 -3.35
CA VAL A 123 13.10 18.29 -3.80
C VAL A 123 12.19 19.26 -4.55
N GLY A 124 11.38 18.74 -5.45
CA GLY A 124 10.34 19.50 -6.14
C GLY A 124 9.24 19.99 -5.19
N PRO A 125 8.05 20.31 -5.69
CA PRO A 125 6.94 20.69 -4.83
C PRO A 125 6.71 19.63 -3.76
N LEU A 126 6.73 20.06 -2.48
CA LEU A 126 6.53 19.17 -1.36
C LEU A 126 5.05 18.75 -1.24
N PRO A 127 4.76 17.52 -0.76
CA PRO A 127 3.43 17.15 -0.36
C PRO A 127 2.93 18.03 0.80
N LYS A 128 1.62 18.20 0.93
CA LYS A 128 1.01 19.06 1.96
C LYS A 128 1.20 18.55 3.38
N LYS A 129 1.43 17.26 3.53
CA LYS A 129 1.62 16.57 4.81
C LYS A 129 2.95 15.81 4.79
N LYS A 130 3.42 15.42 5.95
CA LYS A 130 4.55 14.49 6.04
C LYS A 130 4.13 13.09 5.56
N PRO A 131 5.03 12.30 4.95
CA PRO A 131 4.74 10.92 4.59
C PRO A 131 4.10 10.07 5.69
N THR A 132 4.55 10.21 6.95
CA THR A 132 3.94 9.53 8.09
C THR A 132 2.48 9.93 8.34
N GLU A 133 2.09 11.17 8.03
CA GLU A 133 0.72 11.63 8.17
C GLU A 133 -0.23 11.06 7.11
N TYR A 134 0.28 10.74 5.89
CA TYR A 134 -0.53 10.02 4.89
C TYR A 134 -0.78 8.57 5.27
N ILE A 135 0.21 7.91 5.88
CA ILE A 135 0.08 6.52 6.35
C ILE A 135 -1.02 6.42 7.40
N ARG A 136 -1.13 7.41 8.30
CA ARG A 136 -2.12 7.47 9.39
C ARG A 136 -3.41 8.22 9.03
N GLY A 137 -3.48 8.77 7.84
CA GLY A 137 -4.48 9.79 7.50
C GLY A 137 -5.80 9.28 6.91
N GLY A 138 -6.03 7.98 6.87
CA GLY A 138 -7.28 7.39 6.39
C GLY A 138 -7.42 7.25 4.87
N GLN A 139 -6.38 7.58 4.11
CA GLN A 139 -6.32 7.32 2.66
C GLN A 139 -5.62 6.00 2.34
N LEU A 140 -4.65 5.59 3.17
CA LEU A 140 -3.88 4.37 2.99
C LEU A 140 -4.29 3.31 4.02
N TYR A 141 -4.52 2.13 3.52
CA TYR A 141 -4.80 0.90 4.26
C TYR A 141 -3.78 -0.15 3.87
N PHE A 142 -3.54 -1.11 4.73
CA PHE A 142 -2.51 -2.13 4.56
C PHE A 142 -3.09 -3.49 4.90
N ASP A 143 -2.79 -4.50 4.08
CA ASP A 143 -3.21 -5.84 4.42
C ASP A 143 -2.34 -6.47 5.52
N SER A 144 -2.83 -7.55 6.09
CA SER A 144 -2.18 -8.29 7.18
C SER A 144 -1.20 -9.36 6.70
N ILE A 145 -0.69 -9.26 5.44
CA ILE A 145 0.30 -10.22 4.93
C ILE A 145 1.69 -9.88 5.47
N MET A 146 1.80 -10.04 6.78
CA MET A 146 3.02 -9.96 7.57
C MET A 146 3.19 -11.28 8.30
N PHE A 147 4.30 -11.98 8.09
CA PHE A 147 4.45 -13.38 8.50
C PHE A 147 4.80 -13.59 9.98
N THR A 148 4.92 -12.52 10.76
CA THR A 148 5.21 -12.58 12.20
C THR A 148 4.34 -11.63 13.00
N GLY A 149 4.09 -11.97 14.28
CA GLY A 149 3.38 -11.08 15.21
C GLY A 149 4.12 -9.76 15.44
N GLU A 150 5.45 -9.76 15.43
CA GLU A 150 6.28 -8.54 15.50
C GLU A 150 6.08 -7.65 14.29
N GLY A 151 6.07 -8.21 13.08
CA GLY A 151 5.80 -7.47 11.86
C GLY A 151 4.43 -6.81 11.90
N MET A 152 3.40 -7.55 12.32
CA MET A 152 2.05 -7.00 12.49
C MET A 152 2.00 -5.88 13.53
N ARG A 153 2.61 -6.05 14.70
CA ARG A 153 2.66 -5.00 15.73
C ARG A 153 3.38 -3.75 15.23
N HIS A 154 4.48 -3.91 14.48
CA HIS A 154 5.17 -2.80 13.85
C HIS A 154 4.26 -2.07 12.85
N LEU A 155 3.61 -2.79 11.94
CA LEU A 155 2.67 -2.20 10.98
C LEU A 155 1.55 -1.42 11.69
N ILE A 156 0.95 -2.01 12.72
CA ILE A 156 -0.10 -1.36 13.51
C ILE A 156 0.43 -0.10 14.22
N ALA A 157 1.64 -0.14 14.75
CA ALA A 157 2.25 1.01 15.41
C ALA A 157 2.52 2.16 14.43
N GLU A 158 2.90 1.86 13.18
CA GLU A 158 3.17 2.87 12.16
C GLU A 158 1.89 3.39 11.47
N ALA A 159 0.95 2.51 11.14
CA ALA A 159 -0.25 2.87 10.38
C ALA A 159 -1.45 3.23 11.27
N GLY A 160 -1.56 2.65 12.44
CA GLY A 160 -2.76 2.63 13.28
C GLY A 160 -3.64 1.42 12.97
N ILE A 161 -4.30 0.92 14.02
CA ILE A 161 -5.14 -0.30 13.94
C ILE A 161 -6.29 -0.17 12.93
N ASP A 162 -6.86 1.03 12.78
CA ASP A 162 -7.99 1.30 11.89
C ASP A 162 -7.60 1.27 10.39
N HIS A 163 -6.30 1.16 10.08
CA HIS A 163 -5.77 1.13 8.73
C HIS A 163 -5.19 -0.23 8.32
N VAL A 164 -5.29 -1.24 9.21
CA VAL A 164 -4.84 -2.60 8.91
C VAL A 164 -6.05 -3.49 8.69
N VAL A 165 -6.07 -4.21 7.57
CA VAL A 165 -7.18 -5.07 7.17
C VAL A 165 -6.72 -6.49 6.89
N LEU A 166 -7.61 -7.48 7.04
CA LEU A 166 -7.29 -8.86 6.73
C LEU A 166 -6.94 -9.03 5.24
N GLY A 167 -5.79 -9.63 4.96
CA GLY A 167 -5.37 -10.09 3.64
C GLY A 167 -5.00 -11.57 3.66
N THR A 168 -5.14 -12.24 2.52
CA THR A 168 -4.88 -13.68 2.38
C THR A 168 -3.81 -14.00 1.35
N ASP A 169 -3.62 -13.10 0.38
CA ASP A 169 -2.80 -13.33 -0.82
C ASP A 169 -3.24 -14.59 -1.61
N TYR A 170 -4.54 -14.96 -1.49
CA TYR A 170 -5.08 -16.10 -2.23
C TYR A 170 -4.95 -15.86 -3.76
N PRO A 171 -4.52 -16.85 -4.56
CA PRO A 171 -4.42 -18.28 -4.25
C PRO A 171 -3.02 -18.76 -3.80
N PHE A 172 -2.13 -17.87 -3.41
CA PHE A 172 -0.79 -18.27 -2.98
C PHE A 172 -0.80 -18.91 -1.60
N PRO A 173 0.03 -19.97 -1.37
CA PRO A 173 -0.07 -20.80 -0.16
C PRO A 173 0.76 -20.29 1.03
N TRP A 174 1.17 -19.03 1.07
CA TRP A 174 2.02 -18.53 2.17
C TRP A 174 1.30 -18.42 3.50
N ASN A 175 0.01 -18.08 3.47
CA ASN A 175 -0.80 -17.94 4.67
C ASN A 175 -2.11 -18.70 4.48
N THR A 176 -2.10 -19.96 4.89
CA THR A 176 -3.27 -20.87 4.79
C THR A 176 -4.27 -20.67 5.92
N ALA A 177 -3.92 -19.92 6.98
CA ALA A 177 -4.74 -19.63 8.14
C ALA A 177 -4.67 -18.15 8.54
N PRO A 178 -5.10 -17.21 7.65
CA PRO A 178 -4.94 -15.78 7.88
C PRO A 178 -5.71 -15.26 9.10
N VAL A 179 -6.87 -15.83 9.40
CA VAL A 179 -7.64 -15.48 10.60
C VAL A 179 -6.89 -15.93 11.86
N ASP A 180 -6.41 -17.17 11.89
CA ASP A 180 -5.66 -17.69 13.05
C ASP A 180 -4.38 -16.87 13.28
N HIS A 181 -3.73 -16.43 12.19
CA HIS A 181 -2.58 -15.53 12.29
C HIS A 181 -2.95 -14.26 13.06
N VAL A 182 -4.01 -13.55 12.66
CA VAL A 182 -4.48 -12.34 13.34
C VAL A 182 -4.86 -12.64 14.80
N MET A 183 -5.59 -13.73 15.03
CA MET A 183 -6.02 -14.14 16.38
C MET A 183 -4.83 -14.46 17.30
N SER A 184 -3.72 -14.94 16.76
CA SER A 184 -2.52 -15.32 17.53
C SER A 184 -1.59 -14.14 17.90
N ILE A 185 -1.82 -12.93 17.35
CA ILE A 185 -0.93 -11.79 17.58
C ILE A 185 -1.00 -11.37 19.06
N PRO A 186 0.15 -11.40 19.79
CA PRO A 186 0.16 -11.01 21.19
C PRO A 186 -0.08 -9.51 21.37
N GLY A 187 -0.84 -9.14 22.40
CA GLY A 187 -1.05 -7.73 22.78
C GLY A 187 -2.18 -7.02 22.04
N LEU A 188 -2.86 -7.67 21.10
CA LEU A 188 -4.08 -7.12 20.51
C LEU A 188 -5.29 -7.44 21.43
N SER A 189 -6.16 -6.45 21.60
CA SER A 189 -7.49 -6.65 22.19
C SER A 189 -8.42 -7.39 21.22
N ASP A 190 -9.53 -7.90 21.70
CA ASP A 190 -10.55 -8.49 20.84
C ASP A 190 -11.17 -7.45 19.89
N GLU A 191 -11.30 -6.20 20.35
CA GLU A 191 -11.73 -5.08 19.50
C GLU A 191 -10.75 -4.83 18.34
N ASP A 192 -9.44 -4.84 18.62
CA ASP A 192 -8.42 -4.68 17.57
C ASP A 192 -8.48 -5.81 16.55
N ARG A 193 -8.67 -7.05 17.03
CA ARG A 193 -8.81 -8.22 16.14
C ARG A 193 -10.05 -8.10 15.25
N ILE A 194 -11.18 -7.68 15.82
CA ILE A 194 -12.43 -7.45 15.06
C ILE A 194 -12.20 -6.41 13.98
N LYS A 195 -11.55 -5.28 14.28
CA LYS A 195 -11.23 -4.24 13.30
C LYS A 195 -10.42 -4.79 12.11
N ILE A 196 -9.37 -5.57 12.38
CA ILE A 196 -8.56 -6.18 11.30
C ILE A 196 -9.38 -7.17 10.47
N LEU A 197 -10.27 -7.93 11.11
CA LEU A 197 -11.08 -8.98 10.48
C LEU A 197 -12.30 -8.43 9.70
N GLY A 198 -12.54 -7.13 9.71
CA GLY A 198 -13.59 -6.48 8.92
C GLY A 198 -14.85 -6.12 9.70
N GLY A 199 -14.75 -5.95 11.02
CA GLY A 199 -15.82 -5.51 11.91
C GLY A 199 -15.98 -4.00 11.97
#